data_c1813dfc2a1d4e14780e7311fc61839f
#
_entry.id   c1813dfc2a1d4e14780e7311fc61839f
#
_cell.length_a   1.000
_cell.length_b   1.000
_cell.length_c   1.000
_cell.angle_alpha   90.00
_cell.angle_beta   90.00
_cell.angle_gamma   90.00
#
_symmetry.space_group_name_H-M   'P 1'
#
loop_
_entity.id
_entity.type
_entity.pdbx_description
1 polymer ?
#
loop_
_entity_poly.entity_id
_entity_poly.type
_entity_poly.pdbx_seq_one_letter_code
_entity_poly.pdbx_strand_id
1 'polypeptide(L)'
;MESEIVPYCQEWDEAKELPEDLLRKCFDAQILPASCGGKWPTKYIGPGPSDFDAFHELIMIDELSRCGSGGVCWGIFGGLAIGLPPVLLFGSDYLKDRVAADCLKGDKRICLCITEPTAGSDVANLKCSAVKSADGSHYIVNGEKKWITNGVTADYFTVACRTGGPGHAGISMLLIERSMPGVKTRQMDCTGVWASGTTYITFDDVKVPAKNLIGKEGHGFRYIMYNFNHERWMLIAQAVRFARVCLEESVKHAMRRKTFGKKLMEHPVIRFKIAEMARQVEATQAMLESLTYQMMTMTKEEQNLKLGGDTAMLKVQATKVSLIPPQGPSPCHTTPLPSLPSSPEPSVFLDNPLTTESPRFSDGPGLRVLREGEPADSGRHFLRQGRPRREGGEARKRGQGVRHPRRIRGNHARLECQASRQALKGSQEQNVSNRGRRQRDRGGRWNLSWTETRN
;
A
#
# COMPACT_ATOMS: atom_id res chain seq x y z
N MET A 1 19.53 2.40 -6.49
CA MET A 1 19.03 2.71 -5.13
C MET A 1 20.12 3.36 -4.28
N GLU A 2 21.22 2.68 -3.97
CA GLU A 2 22.27 3.13 -3.03
C GLU A 2 22.95 4.44 -3.41
N SER A 3 23.07 4.75 -4.72
CA SER A 3 23.71 5.96 -5.23
C SER A 3 22.73 7.09 -5.56
N GLU A 4 21.51 6.75 -5.99
CA GLU A 4 20.59 7.70 -6.62
C GLU A 4 19.38 8.08 -5.76
N ILE A 5 19.01 7.29 -4.76
CA ILE A 5 17.78 7.52 -3.98
C ILE A 5 18.07 7.56 -2.48
N VAL A 6 18.67 6.50 -1.92
CA VAL A 6 18.86 6.35 -0.47
C VAL A 6 19.58 7.55 0.17
N PRO A 7 20.66 8.11 -0.42
CA PRO A 7 21.37 9.25 0.19
C PRO A 7 20.55 10.54 0.26
N TYR A 8 19.56 10.69 -0.63
CA TYR A 8 18.84 11.95 -0.83
C TYR A 8 17.40 11.91 -0.34
N CYS A 9 16.86 10.74 0.04
CA CYS A 9 15.43 10.59 0.32
C CYS A 9 14.94 11.44 1.50
N GLN A 10 15.80 11.70 2.50
CA GLN A 10 15.46 12.62 3.60
C GLN A 10 15.36 14.07 3.11
N GLU A 11 16.33 14.51 2.33
CA GLU A 11 16.36 15.88 1.75
C GLU A 11 15.11 16.12 0.90
N TRP A 12 14.75 15.16 0.04
CA TRP A 12 13.57 15.28 -0.81
C TRP A 12 12.26 15.26 -0.02
N ASP A 13 12.18 14.46 1.04
CA ASP A 13 11.00 14.47 1.92
C ASP A 13 10.88 15.81 2.66
N GLU A 14 11.97 16.39 3.15
CA GLU A 14 11.98 17.69 3.82
C GLU A 14 11.66 18.83 2.85
N ALA A 15 12.17 18.77 1.62
CA ALA A 15 11.84 19.70 0.55
C ALA A 15 10.40 19.56 0.03
N LYS A 16 9.73 18.41 0.32
CA LYS A 16 8.40 18.04 -0.19
C LYS A 16 8.34 17.93 -1.71
N GLU A 17 9.45 17.65 -2.33
CA GLU A 17 9.62 17.65 -3.78
C GLU A 17 10.66 16.61 -4.21
N LEU A 18 10.47 16.04 -5.40
CA LEU A 18 11.43 15.16 -6.05
C LEU A 18 12.12 15.86 -7.20
N PRO A 19 13.41 15.54 -7.51
CA PRO A 19 14.09 16.05 -8.67
C PRO A 19 13.30 15.82 -9.97
N GLU A 20 13.30 16.79 -10.87
CA GLU A 20 12.54 16.72 -12.12
C GLU A 20 12.97 15.55 -13.00
N ASP A 21 14.28 15.25 -13.05
CA ASP A 21 14.88 14.19 -13.87
C ASP A 21 14.72 12.77 -13.26
N LEU A 22 14.30 12.68 -12.00
CA LEU A 22 14.26 11.39 -11.29
C LEU A 22 13.32 10.38 -11.96
N LEU A 23 12.14 10.83 -12.43
CA LEU A 23 11.20 9.93 -13.11
C LEU A 23 11.79 9.40 -14.42
N ARG A 24 12.51 10.24 -15.16
CA ARG A 24 13.20 9.80 -16.38
C ARG A 24 14.28 8.76 -16.08
N LYS A 25 15.09 8.98 -15.06
CA LYS A 25 16.07 7.98 -14.57
C LYS A 25 15.39 6.67 -14.15
N CYS A 26 14.23 6.76 -13.50
CA CYS A 26 13.44 5.57 -13.14
C CYS A 26 12.87 4.85 -14.36
N PHE A 27 12.52 5.57 -15.43
CA PHE A 27 12.13 4.95 -16.70
C PHE A 27 13.29 4.23 -17.36
N ASP A 28 14.45 4.88 -17.47
CA ASP A 28 15.67 4.30 -18.07
C ASP A 28 16.12 3.05 -17.31
N ALA A 29 15.87 2.99 -16.01
CA ALA A 29 16.05 1.81 -15.16
C ALA A 29 14.89 0.79 -15.21
N GLN A 30 13.89 0.99 -16.09
CA GLN A 30 12.70 0.15 -16.26
C GLN A 30 11.80 0.04 -15.03
N ILE A 31 11.93 0.96 -14.07
CA ILE A 31 11.14 0.97 -12.83
C ILE A 31 9.71 1.45 -13.06
N LEU A 32 9.54 2.60 -13.76
CA LEU A 32 8.20 3.18 -13.92
C LEU A 32 7.22 2.26 -14.65
N PRO A 33 7.57 1.67 -15.81
CA PRO A 33 6.66 0.78 -16.52
C PRO A 33 6.26 -0.46 -15.71
N ALA A 34 7.17 -0.95 -14.86
CA ALA A 34 6.94 -2.12 -14.02
C ALA A 34 5.86 -1.89 -12.94
N SER A 35 5.53 -0.63 -12.60
CA SER A 35 4.61 -0.30 -11.50
C SER A 35 3.13 -0.31 -11.87
N CYS A 36 2.78 -0.50 -13.14
CA CYS A 36 1.37 -0.39 -13.59
C CYS A 36 0.59 -1.71 -13.51
N GLY A 37 1.22 -2.79 -13.10
CA GLY A 37 0.63 -4.13 -13.02
C GLY A 37 0.37 -4.79 -14.38
N GLY A 38 0.19 -6.10 -14.36
CA GLY A 38 -0.13 -6.86 -15.55
C GLY A 38 1.06 -7.15 -16.44
N LYS A 39 0.86 -7.07 -17.76
CA LYS A 39 1.91 -7.31 -18.76
C LYS A 39 2.69 -6.03 -19.03
N TRP A 40 3.96 -6.19 -19.40
CA TRP A 40 4.77 -5.07 -19.86
C TRP A 40 4.09 -4.30 -21.00
N PRO A 41 3.98 -2.97 -20.94
CA PRO A 41 3.21 -2.16 -21.89
C PRO A 41 3.98 -1.89 -23.20
N THR A 42 4.41 -2.96 -23.90
CA THR A 42 5.28 -2.95 -25.09
C THR A 42 4.74 -2.01 -26.19
N LYS A 43 3.42 -1.92 -26.36
CA LYS A 43 2.78 -1.04 -27.39
C LYS A 43 3.25 0.41 -27.28
N TYR A 44 3.51 0.89 -26.04
CA TYR A 44 3.74 2.33 -25.77
C TYR A 44 5.20 2.69 -25.58
N ILE A 45 6.01 1.76 -25.07
CA ILE A 45 7.39 2.03 -24.65
C ILE A 45 8.42 1.04 -25.21
N GLY A 46 8.00 0.17 -26.12
CA GLY A 46 8.88 -0.87 -26.69
C GLY A 46 9.01 -2.12 -25.79
N PRO A 47 9.87 -3.06 -26.22
CA PRO A 47 10.05 -4.32 -25.51
C PRO A 47 10.67 -4.13 -24.13
N GLY A 48 10.22 -4.92 -23.18
CA GLY A 48 10.79 -5.05 -21.83
C GLY A 48 11.28 -6.48 -21.58
N PRO A 49 11.46 -6.87 -20.32
CA PRO A 49 11.80 -8.24 -19.96
C PRO A 49 10.78 -9.23 -20.56
N SER A 50 11.26 -10.30 -21.21
CA SER A 50 10.42 -11.27 -21.93
C SER A 50 9.46 -12.05 -21.00
N ASP A 51 9.87 -12.20 -19.76
CA ASP A 51 9.21 -12.98 -18.70
C ASP A 51 8.61 -12.10 -17.58
N PHE A 52 8.39 -10.80 -17.85
CA PHE A 52 7.86 -9.87 -16.87
C PHE A 52 6.53 -10.35 -16.28
N ASP A 53 6.48 -10.45 -14.95
CA ASP A 53 5.35 -10.94 -14.19
C ASP A 53 5.16 -10.20 -12.83
N ALA A 54 4.23 -10.69 -12.00
CA ALA A 54 3.95 -10.08 -10.71
C ALA A 54 5.11 -10.18 -9.71
N PHE A 55 6.02 -11.16 -9.83
CA PHE A 55 7.21 -11.22 -8.97
C PHE A 55 8.25 -10.17 -9.36
N HIS A 56 8.39 -9.85 -10.63
CA HIS A 56 9.25 -8.74 -11.06
C HIS A 56 8.76 -7.41 -10.48
N GLU A 57 7.45 -7.17 -10.50
CA GLU A 57 6.86 -6.00 -9.87
C GLU A 57 7.04 -6.02 -8.34
N LEU A 58 6.85 -7.18 -7.69
CA LEU A 58 7.09 -7.35 -6.25
C LEU A 58 8.52 -6.97 -5.87
N ILE A 59 9.51 -7.49 -6.59
CA ILE A 59 10.93 -7.22 -6.35
C ILE A 59 11.23 -5.72 -6.55
N MET A 60 10.67 -5.11 -7.58
CA MET A 60 10.85 -3.68 -7.84
C MET A 60 10.29 -2.83 -6.69
N ILE A 61 9.07 -3.12 -6.21
CA ILE A 61 8.46 -2.39 -5.08
C ILE A 61 9.26 -2.61 -3.80
N ASP A 62 9.69 -3.84 -3.54
CA ASP A 62 10.49 -4.21 -2.38
C ASP A 62 11.81 -3.43 -2.38
N GLU A 63 12.55 -3.40 -3.49
CA GLU A 63 13.82 -2.68 -3.60
C GLU A 63 13.66 -1.16 -3.51
N LEU A 64 12.66 -0.57 -4.16
CA LEU A 64 12.39 0.86 -4.01
C LEU A 64 12.07 1.24 -2.57
N SER A 65 11.32 0.41 -1.88
CA SER A 65 10.91 0.65 -0.49
C SER A 65 12.06 0.52 0.52
N ARG A 66 13.24 0.02 0.11
CA ARG A 66 14.45 0.00 0.93
C ARG A 66 14.92 1.39 1.37
N CYS A 67 14.58 2.43 0.64
CA CYS A 67 14.91 3.80 1.05
C CYS A 67 14.26 4.21 2.38
N GLY A 68 13.23 3.50 2.84
CA GLY A 68 12.54 3.78 4.09
C GLY A 68 11.62 5.00 4.06
N SER A 69 11.52 5.71 2.93
CA SER A 69 10.64 6.87 2.76
C SER A 69 9.38 6.53 1.96
N GLY A 70 8.22 6.63 2.61
CA GLY A 70 6.92 6.51 1.95
C GLY A 70 6.65 7.66 0.99
N GLY A 71 7.11 8.87 1.32
CA GLY A 71 6.96 10.06 0.48
C GLY A 71 7.68 9.93 -0.85
N VAL A 72 8.93 9.52 -0.83
CA VAL A 72 9.75 9.32 -2.03
C VAL A 72 9.19 8.20 -2.89
N CYS A 73 8.86 7.03 -2.30
CA CYS A 73 8.25 5.93 -3.05
C CYS A 73 6.96 6.36 -3.76
N TRP A 74 6.05 7.02 -3.04
CA TRP A 74 4.78 7.45 -3.62
C TRP A 74 4.96 8.63 -4.59
N GLY A 75 5.98 9.45 -4.39
CA GLY A 75 6.36 10.49 -5.33
C GLY A 75 6.82 9.94 -6.67
N ILE A 76 7.57 8.82 -6.65
CA ILE A 76 8.08 8.16 -7.86
C ILE A 76 6.96 7.43 -8.61
N PHE A 77 6.29 6.46 -7.96
CA PHE A 77 5.38 5.58 -8.68
C PHE A 77 3.92 5.66 -8.22
N GLY A 78 3.61 6.27 -7.06
CA GLY A 78 2.27 6.19 -6.46
C GLY A 78 1.17 6.69 -7.37
N GLY A 79 1.32 7.87 -7.97
CA GLY A 79 0.32 8.42 -8.89
C GLY A 79 0.18 7.60 -10.17
N LEU A 80 1.30 7.21 -10.78
CA LEU A 80 1.36 6.41 -12.00
C LEU A 80 0.68 5.05 -11.81
N ALA A 81 1.11 4.32 -10.79
CA ALA A 81 0.70 2.94 -10.51
C ALA A 81 -0.79 2.78 -10.20
N ILE A 82 -1.45 3.84 -9.74
CA ILE A 82 -2.88 3.82 -9.44
C ILE A 82 -3.73 4.65 -10.42
N GLY A 83 -3.15 5.69 -11.05
CA GLY A 83 -3.87 6.59 -11.95
C GLY A 83 -3.92 6.12 -13.39
N LEU A 84 -2.87 5.49 -13.89
CA LEU A 84 -2.80 5.03 -15.28
C LEU A 84 -3.55 3.72 -15.56
N PRO A 85 -3.54 2.70 -14.68
CA PRO A 85 -4.17 1.41 -14.98
C PRO A 85 -5.66 1.49 -15.38
N PRO A 86 -6.51 2.33 -14.76
CA PRO A 86 -7.89 2.48 -15.23
C PRO A 86 -7.99 2.94 -16.69
N VAL A 87 -7.08 3.80 -17.15
CA VAL A 87 -7.01 4.24 -18.55
C VAL A 87 -6.56 3.10 -19.46
N LEU A 88 -5.50 2.37 -19.07
CA LEU A 88 -4.97 1.24 -19.86
C LEU A 88 -5.97 0.10 -20.01
N LEU A 89 -6.73 -0.18 -18.94
CA LEU A 89 -7.65 -1.32 -18.91
C LEU A 89 -9.02 -1.00 -19.54
N PHE A 90 -9.56 0.18 -19.29
CA PHE A 90 -10.94 0.52 -19.62
C PHE A 90 -11.09 1.70 -20.58
N GLY A 91 -10.04 2.51 -20.75
CA GLY A 91 -10.05 3.66 -21.65
C GLY A 91 -10.18 3.24 -23.12
N SER A 92 -10.70 4.15 -23.96
CA SER A 92 -10.67 4.02 -25.42
C SER A 92 -9.22 4.06 -25.94
N ASP A 93 -8.99 3.61 -27.14
CA ASP A 93 -7.65 3.70 -27.76
C ASP A 93 -7.19 5.16 -27.87
N TYR A 94 -8.12 6.09 -28.12
CA TYR A 94 -7.84 7.52 -28.07
C TYR A 94 -7.21 7.96 -26.74
N LEU A 95 -7.77 7.52 -25.60
CA LEU A 95 -7.24 7.88 -24.27
C LEU A 95 -5.90 7.21 -23.99
N LYS A 96 -5.80 5.92 -24.35
CA LYS A 96 -4.56 5.16 -24.15
C LYS A 96 -3.41 5.74 -24.96
N ASP A 97 -3.62 6.01 -26.24
CA ASP A 97 -2.58 6.54 -27.13
C ASP A 97 -2.18 7.98 -26.75
N ARG A 98 -3.11 8.74 -26.12
CA ARG A 98 -2.86 10.10 -25.67
C ARG A 98 -1.96 10.19 -24.42
N VAL A 99 -2.09 9.25 -23.47
CA VAL A 99 -1.46 9.43 -22.16
C VAL A 99 -0.45 8.35 -21.78
N ALA A 100 -0.55 7.15 -22.38
CA ALA A 100 0.20 6.01 -21.87
C ALA A 100 1.71 6.18 -22.05
N ALA A 101 2.15 6.55 -23.25
CA ALA A 101 3.58 6.66 -23.55
C ALA A 101 4.26 7.72 -22.67
N ASP A 102 3.68 8.93 -22.60
CA ASP A 102 4.25 10.04 -21.86
C ASP A 102 4.28 9.75 -20.35
N CYS A 103 3.21 9.15 -19.80
CA CYS A 103 3.16 8.80 -18.39
C CYS A 103 4.14 7.68 -18.04
N LEU A 104 4.23 6.63 -18.87
CA LEU A 104 5.16 5.51 -18.63
C LEU A 104 6.63 5.92 -18.73
N LYS A 105 6.95 6.92 -19.57
CA LYS A 105 8.30 7.49 -19.68
C LYS A 105 8.65 8.50 -18.61
N GLY A 106 7.67 8.94 -17.83
CA GLY A 106 7.83 9.99 -16.82
C GLY A 106 7.87 11.42 -17.38
N ASP A 107 7.58 11.61 -18.68
CA ASP A 107 7.51 12.91 -19.34
C ASP A 107 6.26 13.70 -18.88
N LYS A 108 5.18 12.96 -18.51
CA LYS A 108 3.97 13.48 -17.91
C LYS A 108 3.59 12.67 -16.67
N ARG A 109 2.87 13.32 -15.76
CA ARG A 109 2.41 12.68 -14.53
C ARG A 109 0.90 12.49 -14.54
N ILE A 110 0.44 11.38 -13.99
CA ILE A 110 -0.98 11.05 -13.83
C ILE A 110 -1.27 10.69 -12.38
N CYS A 111 -2.45 11.03 -11.87
CA CYS A 111 -2.88 10.63 -10.53
C CYS A 111 -4.33 10.12 -10.52
N LEU A 112 -4.70 9.43 -9.42
CA LEU A 112 -6.05 8.89 -9.20
C LEU A 112 -6.81 9.79 -8.24
N CYS A 113 -7.96 10.32 -8.66
CA CYS A 113 -8.78 11.27 -7.91
C CYS A 113 -10.11 10.62 -7.51
N ILE A 114 -10.16 9.90 -6.38
CA ILE A 114 -11.35 9.23 -5.85
C ILE A 114 -11.84 9.94 -4.60
N THR A 115 -10.99 9.98 -3.56
CA THR A 115 -11.34 10.44 -2.21
C THR A 115 -11.77 11.90 -2.19
N GLU A 116 -12.82 12.18 -1.42
CA GLU A 116 -13.37 13.51 -1.16
C GLU A 116 -13.35 13.83 0.35
N PRO A 117 -13.52 15.08 0.76
CA PRO A 117 -13.61 15.43 2.19
C PRO A 117 -14.64 14.60 2.96
N THR A 118 -15.76 14.23 2.31
CA THR A 118 -16.87 13.49 2.90
C THR A 118 -16.99 12.04 2.44
N ALA A 119 -16.16 11.58 1.53
CA ALA A 119 -16.23 10.24 0.94
C ALA A 119 -14.81 9.64 0.78
N GLY A 120 -14.31 9.02 1.85
CA GLY A 120 -13.06 8.25 1.85
C GLY A 120 -13.35 6.76 1.67
N SER A 121 -13.65 6.04 2.75
CA SER A 121 -14.03 4.62 2.69
C SER A 121 -15.36 4.40 1.96
N ASP A 122 -16.28 5.35 2.06
CA ASP A 122 -17.60 5.31 1.43
C ASP A 122 -17.57 5.92 0.02
N VAL A 123 -16.81 5.29 -0.89
CA VAL A 123 -16.64 5.75 -2.28
C VAL A 123 -17.96 5.80 -3.04
N ALA A 124 -18.95 4.95 -2.68
CA ALA A 124 -20.25 4.93 -3.33
C ALA A 124 -21.03 6.24 -3.18
N ASN A 125 -20.69 7.05 -2.17
CA ASN A 125 -21.36 8.31 -1.83
C ASN A 125 -20.54 9.56 -2.18
N LEU A 126 -19.56 9.45 -3.09
CA LEU A 126 -18.85 10.62 -3.61
C LEU A 126 -19.82 11.64 -4.26
N LYS A 127 -19.50 12.94 -4.14
CA LYS A 127 -20.35 14.06 -4.53
C LYS A 127 -19.83 14.85 -5.74
N CYS A 128 -18.53 14.74 -6.08
CA CYS A 128 -17.99 15.38 -7.29
C CYS A 128 -18.84 14.97 -8.48
N SER A 129 -19.52 15.91 -9.10
CA SER A 129 -20.51 15.69 -10.16
C SER A 129 -19.94 15.94 -11.55
N ALA A 130 -20.50 15.28 -12.54
CA ALA A 130 -20.20 15.50 -13.95
C ALA A 130 -21.53 15.47 -14.74
N VAL A 131 -22.01 16.66 -15.10
CA VAL A 131 -23.26 16.82 -15.84
C VAL A 131 -22.96 16.88 -17.32
N LYS A 132 -23.58 16.02 -18.12
CA LYS A 132 -23.42 16.01 -19.58
C LYS A 132 -24.11 17.21 -20.19
N SER A 133 -23.44 17.90 -21.12
CA SER A 133 -24.01 19.02 -21.87
C SER A 133 -25.18 18.57 -22.74
N ALA A 134 -26.11 19.50 -23.08
CA ALA A 134 -27.30 19.21 -23.85
C ALA A 134 -26.99 18.62 -25.25
N ASP A 135 -25.89 19.03 -25.87
CA ASP A 135 -25.39 18.52 -27.15
C ASP A 135 -24.59 17.20 -27.03
N GLY A 136 -24.34 16.73 -25.78
CA GLY A 136 -23.61 15.51 -25.47
C GLY A 136 -22.11 15.57 -25.74
N SER A 137 -21.56 16.74 -26.11
CA SER A 137 -20.15 16.90 -26.49
C SER A 137 -19.17 16.88 -25.33
N HIS A 138 -19.60 17.27 -24.14
CA HIS A 138 -18.74 17.36 -22.96
C HIS A 138 -19.51 17.13 -21.65
N TYR A 139 -18.77 16.97 -20.57
CA TYR A 139 -19.25 16.99 -19.19
C TYR A 139 -18.80 18.28 -18.52
N ILE A 140 -19.66 18.87 -17.70
CA ILE A 140 -19.31 19.97 -16.79
C ILE A 140 -19.06 19.33 -15.43
N VAL A 141 -17.80 19.41 -14.93
CA VAL A 141 -17.36 18.77 -13.70
C VAL A 141 -17.24 19.79 -12.59
N ASN A 142 -17.89 19.48 -11.46
CA ASN A 142 -17.88 20.30 -10.24
C ASN A 142 -17.63 19.44 -9.00
N GLY A 143 -16.77 19.91 -8.09
CA GLY A 143 -16.52 19.26 -6.82
C GLY A 143 -15.08 19.31 -6.37
N GLU A 144 -14.78 18.48 -5.38
CA GLU A 144 -13.49 18.51 -4.67
C GLU A 144 -12.92 17.11 -4.52
N LYS A 145 -11.59 17.01 -4.56
CA LYS A 145 -10.86 15.78 -4.23
C LYS A 145 -9.79 16.07 -3.18
N LYS A 146 -9.60 15.13 -2.28
CA LYS A 146 -8.68 15.28 -1.14
C LYS A 146 -7.78 14.05 -1.01
N TRP A 147 -6.58 14.24 -0.50
CA TRP A 147 -5.57 13.20 -0.31
C TRP A 147 -5.07 12.59 -1.63
N ILE A 148 -4.95 13.40 -2.67
CA ILE A 148 -4.58 12.93 -4.01
C ILE A 148 -3.06 12.90 -4.14
N THR A 149 -2.48 11.72 -4.14
CA THR A 149 -1.05 11.48 -4.34
C THR A 149 -0.60 11.99 -5.70
N ASN A 150 0.51 12.71 -5.76
CA ASN A 150 1.10 13.39 -6.93
C ASN A 150 0.22 14.47 -7.58
N GLY A 151 -0.94 14.79 -7.01
CA GLY A 151 -1.86 15.74 -7.63
C GLY A 151 -1.26 17.13 -7.87
N VAL A 152 -0.27 17.58 -7.07
CA VAL A 152 0.37 18.89 -7.23
C VAL A 152 1.19 19.00 -8.52
N THR A 153 1.74 17.90 -9.02
CA THR A 153 2.58 17.84 -10.22
C THR A 153 1.93 17.10 -11.39
N ALA A 154 0.77 16.43 -11.18
CA ALA A 154 0.11 15.66 -12.22
C ALA A 154 -0.38 16.52 -13.38
N ASP A 155 -0.16 16.08 -14.60
CA ASP A 155 -0.72 16.66 -15.84
C ASP A 155 -2.11 16.11 -16.11
N TYR A 156 -2.35 14.84 -15.72
CA TYR A 156 -3.58 14.11 -15.93
C TYR A 156 -4.18 13.63 -14.63
N PHE A 157 -5.50 13.71 -14.53
CA PHE A 157 -6.29 13.29 -13.39
C PHE A 157 -7.30 12.22 -13.84
N THR A 158 -7.18 11.01 -13.32
CA THR A 158 -8.19 9.95 -13.47
C THR A 158 -9.23 10.14 -12.38
N VAL A 159 -10.35 10.78 -12.71
CA VAL A 159 -11.32 11.33 -11.73
C VAL A 159 -12.58 10.51 -11.68
N ALA A 160 -12.98 10.07 -10.48
CA ALA A 160 -14.31 9.51 -10.24
C ALA A 160 -15.32 10.63 -10.04
N CYS A 161 -16.40 10.63 -10.83
CA CYS A 161 -17.45 11.63 -10.78
C CYS A 161 -18.82 10.97 -10.75
N ARG A 162 -19.81 11.66 -10.22
CA ARG A 162 -21.20 11.27 -10.27
C ARG A 162 -21.85 11.81 -11.55
N THR A 163 -22.19 10.91 -12.45
CA THR A 163 -22.93 11.22 -13.70
C THR A 163 -24.40 10.80 -13.62
N GLY A 164 -24.76 9.96 -12.64
CA GLY A 164 -26.11 9.42 -12.48
C GLY A 164 -26.63 9.56 -11.05
N GLY A 165 -27.65 8.79 -10.71
CA GLY A 165 -28.31 8.77 -9.40
C GLY A 165 -27.38 8.37 -8.22
N PRO A 166 -27.92 8.24 -7.01
CA PRO A 166 -27.17 7.88 -5.82
C PRO A 166 -26.62 6.45 -5.89
N GLY A 167 -25.63 6.17 -5.03
CA GLY A 167 -25.01 4.85 -4.93
C GLY A 167 -23.94 4.60 -6.00
N HIS A 168 -23.50 3.36 -6.08
CA HIS A 168 -22.36 2.96 -6.92
C HIS A 168 -22.62 3.00 -8.43
N ALA A 169 -23.87 2.80 -8.84
CA ALA A 169 -24.25 2.79 -10.27
C ALA A 169 -24.24 4.19 -10.91
N GLY A 170 -24.26 5.26 -10.11
CA GLY A 170 -24.17 6.63 -10.61
C GLY A 170 -22.75 7.15 -10.82
N ILE A 171 -21.73 6.33 -10.64
CA ILE A 171 -20.32 6.75 -10.71
C ILE A 171 -19.72 6.41 -12.07
N SER A 172 -19.05 7.39 -12.67
CA SER A 172 -18.24 7.26 -13.88
C SER A 172 -16.81 7.72 -13.64
N MET A 173 -15.91 7.43 -14.55
CA MET A 173 -14.53 7.93 -14.49
C MET A 173 -14.21 8.77 -15.72
N LEU A 174 -13.61 9.93 -15.50
CA LEU A 174 -13.20 10.87 -16.54
C LEU A 174 -11.69 11.12 -16.47
N LEU A 175 -11.05 11.27 -17.62
CA LEU A 175 -9.70 11.81 -17.72
C LEU A 175 -9.78 13.33 -17.83
N ILE A 176 -9.28 14.04 -16.83
CA ILE A 176 -9.22 15.51 -16.79
C ILE A 176 -7.76 15.94 -16.92
N GLU A 177 -7.51 17.01 -17.67
CA GLU A 177 -6.18 17.56 -17.84
C GLU A 177 -6.00 18.81 -16.94
N ARG A 178 -4.81 18.97 -16.37
CA ARG A 178 -4.47 20.15 -15.55
C ARG A 178 -4.74 21.45 -16.27
N SER A 179 -4.49 21.50 -17.57
CA SER A 179 -4.66 22.69 -18.43
C SER A 179 -6.11 23.11 -18.65
N MET A 180 -7.09 22.27 -18.27
CA MET A 180 -8.50 22.62 -18.42
C MET A 180 -8.88 23.75 -17.46
N PRO A 181 -9.52 24.83 -17.93
CA PRO A 181 -9.99 25.92 -17.06
C PRO A 181 -10.88 25.36 -15.93
N GLY A 182 -10.71 25.92 -14.73
CA GLY A 182 -11.46 25.51 -13.52
C GLY A 182 -10.77 24.44 -12.69
N VAL A 183 -9.68 23.82 -13.14
CA VAL A 183 -8.87 22.91 -12.33
C VAL A 183 -7.94 23.69 -11.42
N LYS A 184 -8.07 23.51 -10.11
CA LYS A 184 -7.20 24.15 -9.10
C LYS A 184 -6.63 23.08 -8.19
N THR A 185 -5.32 23.19 -7.89
CA THR A 185 -4.60 22.23 -7.04
C THR A 185 -3.87 22.95 -5.91
N ARG A 186 -3.88 22.37 -4.72
CA ARG A 186 -3.16 22.87 -3.55
C ARG A 186 -2.49 21.72 -2.82
N GLN A 187 -1.17 21.80 -2.65
CA GLN A 187 -0.43 20.81 -1.87
C GLN A 187 -0.92 20.78 -0.42
N MET A 188 -0.92 19.59 0.16
CA MET A 188 -1.32 19.35 1.54
C MET A 188 -0.10 18.96 2.37
N ASP A 189 -0.05 19.43 3.61
CA ASP A 189 0.92 18.97 4.59
C ASP A 189 0.47 17.63 5.17
N CYS A 190 1.22 16.56 4.86
CA CYS A 190 0.91 15.20 5.27
C CYS A 190 2.10 14.62 6.03
N THR A 191 1.88 14.21 7.28
CA THR A 191 2.91 13.57 8.09
C THR A 191 3.38 12.26 7.45
N GLY A 192 4.70 12.12 7.29
CA GLY A 192 5.36 10.88 6.88
C GLY A 192 5.35 10.55 5.38
N VAL A 193 4.75 11.39 4.54
CA VAL A 193 4.71 11.20 3.08
C VAL A 193 4.84 12.54 2.33
N TRP A 194 5.75 13.38 2.74
CA TRP A 194 5.84 14.77 2.27
C TRP A 194 6.15 14.88 0.78
N ALA A 195 7.16 14.14 0.28
CA ALA A 195 7.55 14.16 -1.13
C ALA A 195 6.52 13.50 -2.07
N SER A 196 5.44 12.90 -1.54
CA SER A 196 4.38 12.31 -2.36
C SER A 196 3.55 13.33 -3.14
N GLY A 197 3.70 14.62 -2.86
CA GLY A 197 2.91 15.66 -3.50
C GLY A 197 1.40 15.50 -3.29
N THR A 198 0.99 15.09 -2.08
CA THR A 198 -0.43 14.90 -1.75
C THR A 198 -1.19 16.21 -1.86
N THR A 199 -2.34 16.19 -2.52
CA THR A 199 -3.02 17.38 -3.02
C THR A 199 -4.49 17.42 -2.67
N TYR A 200 -4.98 18.63 -2.43
CA TYR A 200 -6.39 18.99 -2.48
C TYR A 200 -6.69 19.58 -3.86
N ILE A 201 -7.72 19.08 -4.54
CA ILE A 201 -8.08 19.50 -5.90
C ILE A 201 -9.51 20.00 -5.90
N THR A 202 -9.75 21.12 -6.59
CA THR A 202 -11.09 21.67 -6.84
C THR A 202 -11.34 21.71 -8.35
N PHE A 203 -12.51 21.25 -8.76
CA PHE A 203 -13.04 21.38 -10.11
C PHE A 203 -14.21 22.38 -10.07
N ASP A 204 -14.15 23.42 -10.88
CA ASP A 204 -15.07 24.55 -10.91
C ASP A 204 -15.49 24.79 -12.38
N ASP A 205 -16.67 24.28 -12.75
CA ASP A 205 -17.22 24.27 -14.12
C ASP A 205 -16.26 23.75 -15.18
N VAL A 206 -15.49 22.70 -14.87
CA VAL A 206 -14.50 22.15 -15.79
C VAL A 206 -15.18 21.45 -16.95
N LYS A 207 -14.95 21.96 -18.17
CA LYS A 207 -15.48 21.37 -19.42
C LYS A 207 -14.59 20.22 -19.89
N VAL A 208 -15.07 18.99 -19.70
CA VAL A 208 -14.34 17.78 -20.04
C VAL A 208 -14.95 17.15 -21.29
N PRO A 209 -14.24 16.98 -22.41
CA PRO A 209 -14.76 16.36 -23.62
C PRO A 209 -15.37 14.98 -23.34
N ALA A 210 -16.52 14.66 -23.93
CA ALA A 210 -17.21 13.38 -23.70
C ALA A 210 -16.34 12.16 -24.07
N LYS A 211 -15.42 12.31 -25.03
CA LYS A 211 -14.43 11.28 -25.41
C LYS A 211 -13.39 10.98 -24.32
N ASN A 212 -13.31 11.82 -23.28
CA ASN A 212 -12.45 11.59 -22.10
C ASN A 212 -13.12 10.68 -21.06
N LEU A 213 -14.30 10.12 -21.34
CA LEU A 213 -14.91 9.09 -20.50
C LEU A 213 -14.06 7.81 -20.53
N ILE A 214 -13.68 7.33 -19.36
CA ILE A 214 -12.95 6.08 -19.20
C ILE A 214 -13.96 4.94 -19.10
N GLY A 215 -14.03 4.11 -20.14
CA GLY A 215 -14.96 3.00 -20.26
C GLY A 215 -16.40 3.44 -20.51
N LYS A 216 -17.35 2.96 -19.71
CA LYS A 216 -18.79 3.21 -19.85
C LYS A 216 -19.32 4.06 -18.73
N GLU A 217 -20.26 4.94 -19.02
CA GLU A 217 -20.97 5.74 -18.02
C GLU A 217 -21.70 4.84 -17.02
N GLY A 218 -21.65 5.18 -15.74
CA GLY A 218 -22.22 4.40 -14.63
C GLY A 218 -21.40 3.16 -14.22
N HIS A 219 -20.27 2.88 -14.88
CA HIS A 219 -19.42 1.72 -14.56
C HIS A 219 -18.18 2.07 -13.72
N GLY A 220 -18.00 3.33 -13.35
CA GLY A 220 -16.80 3.81 -12.68
C GLY A 220 -16.49 3.11 -11.36
N PHE A 221 -17.50 2.81 -10.56
CA PHE A 221 -17.30 2.10 -9.30
C PHE A 221 -16.67 0.71 -9.50
N ARG A 222 -17.10 -0.04 -10.53
CA ARG A 222 -16.53 -1.34 -10.87
C ARG A 222 -15.04 -1.19 -11.25
N TYR A 223 -14.69 -0.16 -12.03
CA TYR A 223 -13.30 0.10 -12.43
C TYR A 223 -12.41 0.46 -11.24
N ILE A 224 -12.94 1.25 -10.30
CA ILE A 224 -12.26 1.61 -9.05
C ILE A 224 -11.98 0.36 -8.21
N MET A 225 -12.96 -0.51 -8.02
CA MET A 225 -12.79 -1.74 -7.21
C MET A 225 -11.78 -2.69 -7.85
N TYR A 226 -11.77 -2.79 -9.17
CA TYR A 226 -10.78 -3.56 -9.92
C TYR A 226 -9.35 -3.04 -9.66
N ASN A 227 -9.17 -1.72 -9.73
CA ASN A 227 -7.89 -1.05 -9.51
C ASN A 227 -7.40 -1.22 -8.05
N PHE A 228 -8.30 -1.12 -7.08
CA PHE A 228 -7.97 -1.20 -5.66
C PHE A 228 -7.34 -2.53 -5.22
N ASN A 229 -7.60 -3.63 -5.91
CA ASN A 229 -6.97 -4.91 -5.56
C ASN A 229 -5.46 -4.88 -5.85
N HIS A 230 -5.06 -4.34 -6.99
CA HIS A 230 -3.64 -4.14 -7.31
C HIS A 230 -2.99 -3.11 -6.38
N GLU A 231 -3.64 -1.98 -6.14
CA GLU A 231 -3.18 -0.95 -5.21
C GLU A 231 -2.94 -1.51 -3.80
N ARG A 232 -3.88 -2.30 -3.27
CA ARG A 232 -3.72 -2.95 -1.96
C ARG A 232 -2.52 -3.88 -1.93
N TRP A 233 -2.31 -4.68 -2.98
CA TRP A 233 -1.18 -5.59 -3.09
C TRP A 233 0.16 -4.84 -3.11
N MET A 234 0.27 -3.74 -3.85
CA MET A 234 1.46 -2.88 -3.84
C MET A 234 1.75 -2.32 -2.44
N LEU A 235 0.72 -1.82 -1.77
CA LEU A 235 0.85 -1.30 -0.40
C LEU A 235 1.27 -2.37 0.60
N ILE A 236 0.87 -3.64 0.41
CA ILE A 236 1.34 -4.78 1.21
C ILE A 236 2.84 -4.98 1.01
N ALA A 237 3.30 -5.05 -0.24
CA ALA A 237 4.71 -5.23 -0.57
C ALA A 237 5.58 -4.14 0.07
N GLN A 238 5.17 -2.87 -0.07
CA GLN A 238 5.85 -1.74 0.55
C GLN A 238 5.87 -1.82 2.08
N ALA A 239 4.72 -2.11 2.72
CA ALA A 239 4.61 -2.18 4.17
C ALA A 239 5.48 -3.30 4.76
N VAL A 240 5.57 -4.44 4.11
CA VAL A 240 6.43 -5.56 4.54
C VAL A 240 7.90 -5.16 4.44
N ARG A 241 8.32 -4.48 3.37
CA ARG A 241 9.71 -3.98 3.26
C ARG A 241 10.02 -2.96 4.34
N PHE A 242 9.15 -2.00 4.60
CA PHE A 242 9.35 -1.03 5.68
C PHE A 242 9.46 -1.71 7.05
N ALA A 243 8.63 -2.73 7.31
CA ALA A 243 8.74 -3.51 8.54
C ALA A 243 10.09 -4.25 8.65
N ARG A 244 10.63 -4.76 7.53
CA ARG A 244 11.97 -5.39 7.48
C ARG A 244 13.08 -4.38 7.75
N VAL A 245 13.02 -3.18 7.17
CA VAL A 245 13.96 -2.08 7.46
C VAL A 245 13.93 -1.72 8.94
N CYS A 246 12.74 -1.56 9.53
CA CYS A 246 12.61 -1.28 10.96
C CYS A 246 13.17 -2.41 11.85
N LEU A 247 12.94 -3.66 11.49
CA LEU A 247 13.48 -4.83 12.18
C LEU A 247 15.00 -4.84 12.12
N GLU A 248 15.59 -4.64 10.94
CA GLU A 248 17.04 -4.60 10.72
C GLU A 248 17.70 -3.51 11.56
N GLU A 249 17.18 -2.29 11.53
CA GLU A 249 17.69 -1.17 12.31
C GLU A 249 17.52 -1.40 13.83
N SER A 250 16.41 -2.02 14.25
CA SER A 250 16.21 -2.42 15.65
C SER A 250 17.27 -3.42 16.12
N VAL A 251 17.60 -4.41 15.29
CA VAL A 251 18.66 -5.39 15.58
C VAL A 251 20.02 -4.71 15.65
N LYS A 252 20.38 -3.87 14.64
CA LYS A 252 21.63 -3.09 14.62
C LYS A 252 21.77 -2.23 15.89
N HIS A 253 20.70 -1.53 16.27
CA HIS A 253 20.69 -0.71 17.48
C HIS A 253 20.88 -1.57 18.74
N ALA A 254 20.14 -2.68 18.88
CA ALA A 254 20.24 -3.56 20.04
C ALA A 254 21.60 -4.24 20.18
N MET A 255 22.31 -4.44 19.08
CA MET A 255 23.68 -4.98 19.07
C MET A 255 24.74 -3.95 19.49
N ARG A 256 24.48 -2.65 19.30
CA ARG A 256 25.42 -1.56 19.61
C ARG A 256 25.19 -0.95 20.99
N ARG A 257 23.94 -0.63 21.33
CA ARG A 257 23.58 0.05 22.59
C ARG A 257 23.78 -0.85 23.79
N LYS A 258 24.42 -0.30 24.83
CA LYS A 258 24.62 -0.97 26.13
C LYS A 258 23.80 -0.29 27.24
N THR A 259 23.22 -1.10 28.14
CA THR A 259 22.56 -0.67 29.38
C THR A 259 22.87 -1.69 30.48
N PHE A 260 23.10 -1.24 31.69
CA PHE A 260 23.47 -2.11 32.82
C PHE A 260 24.66 -3.04 32.52
N GLY A 261 25.67 -2.52 31.80
CA GLY A 261 26.87 -3.26 31.42
C GLY A 261 26.73 -4.30 30.31
N LYS A 262 25.51 -4.50 29.76
CA LYS A 262 25.21 -5.49 28.71
C LYS A 262 24.64 -4.82 27.45
N LYS A 263 24.82 -5.44 26.29
CA LYS A 263 24.13 -5.00 25.05
C LYS A 263 22.61 -5.14 25.22
N LEU A 264 21.82 -4.29 24.56
CA LEU A 264 20.35 -4.43 24.59
C LEU A 264 19.91 -5.82 24.13
N MET A 265 20.58 -6.40 23.12
CA MET A 265 20.30 -7.74 22.61
C MET A 265 20.47 -8.86 23.66
N GLU A 266 21.22 -8.64 24.73
CA GLU A 266 21.44 -9.62 25.82
C GLU A 266 20.28 -9.63 26.83
N HIS A 267 19.39 -8.61 26.79
CA HIS A 267 18.23 -8.54 27.66
C HIS A 267 17.08 -9.40 27.09
N PRO A 268 16.49 -10.33 27.88
CA PRO A 268 15.45 -11.26 27.40
C PRO A 268 14.25 -10.57 26.78
N VAL A 269 13.79 -9.46 27.37
CA VAL A 269 12.64 -8.68 26.85
C VAL A 269 12.90 -8.11 25.46
N ILE A 270 14.12 -7.64 25.20
CA ILE A 270 14.50 -7.10 23.89
C ILE A 270 14.55 -8.23 22.84
N ARG A 271 15.17 -9.36 23.19
CA ARG A 271 15.18 -10.55 22.31
C ARG A 271 13.77 -11.03 21.97
N PHE A 272 12.88 -11.08 22.98
CA PHE A 272 11.49 -11.46 22.76
C PHE A 272 10.78 -10.51 21.79
N LYS A 273 10.92 -9.19 21.95
CA LYS A 273 10.33 -8.20 21.04
C LYS A 273 10.86 -8.34 19.62
N ILE A 274 12.17 -8.51 19.45
CA ILE A 274 12.78 -8.71 18.11
C ILE A 274 12.29 -10.01 17.48
N ALA A 275 12.21 -11.10 18.23
CA ALA A 275 11.68 -12.36 17.74
C ALA A 275 10.22 -12.25 17.30
N GLU A 276 9.38 -11.52 18.05
CA GLU A 276 7.99 -11.28 17.70
C GLU A 276 7.84 -10.41 16.43
N MET A 277 8.67 -9.36 16.29
CA MET A 277 8.72 -8.56 15.04
C MET A 277 9.11 -9.45 13.85
N ALA A 278 10.18 -10.23 13.99
CA ALA A 278 10.64 -11.13 12.92
C ALA A 278 9.54 -12.14 12.53
N ARG A 279 8.91 -12.78 13.51
CA ARG A 279 7.82 -13.73 13.27
C ARG A 279 6.68 -13.13 12.45
N GLN A 280 6.27 -11.92 12.78
CA GLN A 280 5.18 -11.25 12.07
C GLN A 280 5.57 -10.84 10.66
N VAL A 281 6.79 -10.31 10.47
CA VAL A 281 7.32 -9.96 9.16
C VAL A 281 7.39 -11.18 8.25
N GLU A 282 7.98 -12.28 8.72
CA GLU A 282 8.13 -13.51 7.94
C GLU A 282 6.77 -14.13 7.55
N ALA A 283 5.82 -14.18 8.51
CA ALA A 283 4.47 -14.69 8.22
C ALA A 283 3.73 -13.85 7.18
N THR A 284 3.89 -12.52 7.24
CA THR A 284 3.25 -11.59 6.29
C THR A 284 3.91 -11.68 4.91
N GLN A 285 5.24 -11.81 4.86
CA GLN A 285 6.00 -12.01 3.62
C GLN A 285 5.57 -13.31 2.92
N ALA A 286 5.50 -14.44 3.64
CA ALA A 286 5.09 -15.71 3.08
C ALA A 286 3.67 -15.66 2.48
N MET A 287 2.74 -14.96 3.14
CA MET A 287 1.39 -14.76 2.61
C MET A 287 1.38 -13.85 1.38
N LEU A 288 2.23 -12.80 1.34
CA LEU A 288 2.39 -11.93 0.18
C LEU A 288 2.91 -12.71 -1.03
N GLU A 289 3.92 -13.55 -0.85
CA GLU A 289 4.47 -14.39 -1.92
C GLU A 289 3.45 -15.40 -2.44
N SER A 290 2.68 -16.03 -1.54
CA SER A 290 1.59 -16.93 -1.91
C SER A 290 0.51 -16.20 -2.72
N LEU A 291 0.13 -14.98 -2.33
CA LEU A 291 -0.83 -14.16 -3.06
C LEU A 291 -0.30 -13.78 -4.44
N THR A 292 0.98 -13.37 -4.53
CA THR A 292 1.66 -13.03 -5.79
C THR A 292 1.70 -14.22 -6.74
N TYR A 293 2.00 -15.41 -6.24
CA TYR A 293 1.96 -16.64 -7.03
C TYR A 293 0.56 -16.93 -7.59
N GLN A 294 -0.47 -16.75 -6.77
CA GLN A 294 -1.86 -16.90 -7.22
C GLN A 294 -2.23 -15.86 -8.29
N MET A 295 -1.73 -14.64 -8.18
CA MET A 295 -1.93 -13.61 -9.23
C MET A 295 -1.33 -14.02 -10.57
N MET A 296 -0.22 -14.76 -10.60
CA MET A 296 0.39 -15.27 -11.84
C MET A 296 -0.39 -16.43 -12.46
N THR A 297 -0.97 -17.29 -11.63
CA THR A 297 -1.63 -18.52 -12.09
C THR A 297 -3.11 -18.34 -12.45
N MET A 298 -3.71 -17.19 -12.08
CA MET A 298 -5.12 -16.89 -12.31
C MET A 298 -5.31 -15.82 -13.40
N THR A 299 -6.41 -15.91 -14.15
CA THR A 299 -6.85 -14.80 -15.02
C THR A 299 -7.23 -13.57 -14.17
N LYS A 300 -7.26 -12.39 -14.78
CA LYS A 300 -7.65 -11.16 -14.05
C LYS A 300 -9.08 -11.23 -13.51
N GLU A 301 -9.99 -11.89 -14.20
CA GLU A 301 -11.37 -12.13 -13.76
C GLU A 301 -11.38 -13.02 -12.51
N GLU A 302 -10.61 -14.10 -12.50
CA GLU A 302 -10.47 -14.98 -11.34
C GLU A 302 -9.81 -14.28 -10.16
N GLN A 303 -8.77 -13.48 -10.38
CA GLN A 303 -8.13 -12.68 -9.33
C GLN A 303 -9.14 -11.77 -8.64
N ASN A 304 -9.96 -11.04 -9.41
CA ASN A 304 -10.97 -10.15 -8.86
C ASN A 304 -12.05 -10.87 -8.06
N LEU A 305 -12.44 -12.05 -8.49
CA LEU A 305 -13.46 -12.84 -7.82
C LEU A 305 -12.94 -13.53 -6.57
N LYS A 306 -11.70 -14.07 -6.62
CA LYS A 306 -11.17 -14.99 -5.60
C LYS A 306 -10.21 -14.31 -4.63
N LEU A 307 -9.38 -13.34 -5.08
CA LEU A 307 -8.29 -12.79 -4.27
C LEU A 307 -8.62 -11.46 -3.55
N GLY A 308 -9.77 -10.85 -3.84
CA GLY A 308 -10.11 -9.54 -3.26
C GLY A 308 -10.19 -9.57 -1.72
N GLY A 309 -10.76 -10.62 -1.15
CA GLY A 309 -10.86 -10.82 0.31
C GLY A 309 -9.49 -11.04 0.95
N ASP A 310 -8.69 -11.96 0.40
CA ASP A 310 -7.35 -12.29 0.91
C ASP A 310 -6.41 -11.10 0.83
N THR A 311 -6.45 -10.35 -0.29
CA THR A 311 -5.70 -9.10 -0.46
C THR A 311 -6.10 -8.06 0.59
N ALA A 312 -7.40 -7.90 0.86
CA ALA A 312 -7.87 -6.94 1.86
C ALA A 312 -7.43 -7.32 3.28
N MET A 313 -7.54 -8.60 3.65
CA MET A 313 -7.08 -9.09 4.96
C MET A 313 -5.57 -8.94 5.13
N LEU A 314 -4.80 -9.32 4.11
CA LEU A 314 -3.35 -9.19 4.15
C LEU A 314 -2.90 -7.73 4.20
N LYS A 315 -3.62 -6.82 3.53
CA LYS A 315 -3.34 -5.37 3.62
C LYS A 315 -3.50 -4.85 5.04
N VAL A 316 -4.55 -5.25 5.75
CA VAL A 316 -4.74 -4.89 7.17
C VAL A 316 -3.59 -5.45 8.03
N GLN A 317 -3.22 -6.71 7.83
CA GLN A 317 -2.10 -7.34 8.54
C GLN A 317 -0.78 -6.60 8.28
N ALA A 318 -0.40 -6.40 7.03
CA ALA A 318 0.87 -5.79 6.64
C ALA A 318 1.02 -4.35 7.18
N THR A 319 -0.03 -3.53 7.08
CA THR A 319 0.01 -2.15 7.60
C THR A 319 0.05 -2.10 9.12
N LYS A 320 -0.51 -3.08 9.84
CA LYS A 320 -0.36 -3.19 11.30
C LYS A 320 1.04 -3.65 11.70
N VAL A 321 1.62 -4.60 10.97
CA VAL A 321 2.99 -5.10 11.22
C VAL A 321 4.02 -3.99 11.03
N SER A 322 3.88 -3.16 10.01
CA SER A 322 4.76 -2.01 9.80
C SER A 322 4.64 -0.93 10.90
N LEU A 323 3.52 -0.91 11.62
CA LEU A 323 3.24 0.02 12.71
C LEU A 323 3.55 -0.55 14.10
N ILE A 324 4.07 -1.80 14.24
CA ILE A 324 4.44 -2.33 15.55
C ILE A 324 5.73 -1.63 16.01
N PRO A 325 5.64 -0.52 16.76
CA PRO A 325 6.82 0.04 17.40
C PRO A 325 7.26 -0.93 18.50
N PRO A 326 8.53 -1.04 18.82
CA PRO A 326 8.92 -1.56 20.12
C PRO A 326 8.15 -0.75 21.16
N GLN A 327 7.29 -1.40 21.95
CA GLN A 327 6.47 -0.72 22.97
C GLN A 327 7.35 0.11 23.91
N GLY A 328 7.44 1.39 23.61
CA GLY A 328 8.14 2.46 24.29
C GLY A 328 7.63 3.79 23.71
N PRO A 329 7.70 4.92 24.44
CA PRO A 329 7.08 6.16 24.02
C PRO A 329 7.86 6.84 22.88
N SER A 330 7.83 6.26 21.69
CA SER A 330 8.23 6.95 20.47
C SER A 330 7.49 6.34 19.30
N PRO A 331 6.57 7.08 18.66
CA PRO A 331 5.99 6.62 17.43
C PRO A 331 7.10 6.56 16.38
N CYS A 332 7.37 5.36 15.81
CA CYS A 332 7.97 5.29 14.49
C CYS A 332 6.96 5.86 13.50
N HIS A 333 6.81 7.17 13.51
CA HIS A 333 6.41 7.88 12.33
C HIS A 333 7.54 7.69 11.33
N THR A 334 7.21 7.50 10.09
CA THR A 334 8.08 7.42 8.92
C THR A 334 8.94 8.69 8.78
N THR A 335 9.70 9.02 9.79
CA THR A 335 10.82 9.95 9.75
C THR A 335 12.06 9.11 9.53
N PRO A 336 12.86 9.37 8.51
CA PRO A 336 14.19 8.80 8.39
C PRO A 336 14.92 9.01 9.72
N LEU A 337 15.57 7.97 10.23
CA LEU A 337 16.49 8.16 11.36
C LEU A 337 17.52 9.21 10.92
N PRO A 338 17.73 10.28 11.69
CA PRO A 338 18.74 11.26 11.35
C PRO A 338 20.07 10.53 11.16
N SER A 339 20.73 10.76 10.02
CA SER A 339 22.09 10.32 9.79
C SER A 339 22.95 10.82 10.96
N LEU A 340 23.49 9.89 11.74
CA LEU A 340 24.44 10.25 12.76
C LEU A 340 25.62 10.94 12.08
N PRO A 341 26.04 12.13 12.53
CA PRO A 341 27.21 12.79 11.99
C PRO A 341 28.41 11.87 12.12
N SER A 342 29.13 11.69 11.02
CA SER A 342 30.40 11.02 10.97
C SER A 342 31.41 11.83 11.78
N SER A 343 31.91 11.26 12.85
CA SER A 343 32.98 11.73 13.76
C SER A 343 32.54 12.71 14.87
N PRO A 344 32.85 12.39 16.15
CA PRO A 344 32.84 13.38 17.20
C PRO A 344 34.18 14.14 17.18
N GLU A 345 34.14 15.44 16.93
CA GLU A 345 35.21 16.33 17.36
C GLU A 345 35.22 16.38 18.91
N PRO A 346 36.38 16.19 19.58
CA PRO A 346 36.46 16.32 21.01
C PRO A 346 36.78 17.77 21.35
N SER A 347 35.83 18.54 21.81
CA SER A 347 36.11 19.62 22.76
C SER A 347 34.86 20.40 23.12
N VAL A 348 34.81 20.63 24.42
CA VAL A 348 34.08 21.64 25.20
C VAL A 348 32.88 21.09 25.96
N PHE A 349 33.18 20.33 27.01
CA PHE A 349 32.42 20.38 28.25
C PHE A 349 33.28 21.12 29.27
N LEU A 350 32.90 22.33 29.60
CA LEU A 350 33.17 22.98 30.90
C LEU A 350 32.26 24.19 31.06
N ASP A 351 31.60 24.21 32.21
CA ASP A 351 31.01 25.37 32.90
C ASP A 351 29.65 25.91 32.45
N ASN A 352 28.60 25.45 33.15
CA ASN A 352 27.67 26.42 33.73
C ASN A 352 26.97 25.86 35.00
N PRO A 353 26.89 26.64 36.07
CA PRO A 353 26.42 26.16 37.37
C PRO A 353 24.89 26.18 37.46
N LEU A 354 24.42 25.29 38.32
CA LEU A 354 23.06 25.16 38.83
C LEU A 354 22.47 26.50 39.30
N THR A 355 21.38 26.97 38.66
CA THR A 355 20.43 27.86 39.32
C THR A 355 19.06 27.19 39.31
N THR A 356 18.61 26.88 40.49
CA THR A 356 17.29 26.46 40.89
C THR A 356 16.31 27.63 40.73
N GLU A 357 15.41 27.60 39.73
CA GLU A 357 14.16 28.35 39.82
C GLU A 357 13.04 27.56 39.12
N SER A 358 12.06 27.17 39.93
CA SER A 358 10.79 26.59 39.50
C SER A 358 9.86 27.69 38.99
N PRO A 359 9.18 27.54 37.83
CA PRO A 359 8.13 28.44 37.44
C PRO A 359 6.84 28.15 38.17
N ARG A 360 6.30 29.16 38.84
CA ARG A 360 4.96 29.17 39.41
C ARG A 360 3.92 29.16 38.28
N PHE A 361 3.01 28.24 38.38
CA PHE A 361 1.78 28.26 37.57
C PHE A 361 0.84 29.33 38.12
N SER A 362 0.44 30.27 37.27
CA SER A 362 -0.67 31.19 37.52
C SER A 362 -1.95 30.63 36.94
N ASP A 363 -3.00 30.72 37.74
CA ASP A 363 -4.35 30.24 37.50
C ASP A 363 -5.02 30.87 36.28
N GLY A 364 -5.66 30.03 35.43
CA GLY A 364 -6.65 30.42 34.43
C GLY A 364 -7.74 29.34 34.32
N PRO A 365 -8.98 29.65 33.98
CA PRO A 365 -10.18 29.00 34.52
C PRO A 365 -10.67 27.76 33.75
N GLY A 366 -11.01 26.74 34.51
CA GLY A 366 -12.20 25.95 34.34
C GLY A 366 -12.24 24.83 33.32
N LEU A 367 -11.67 23.65 33.65
CA LEU A 367 -12.12 22.40 33.09
C LEU A 367 -12.75 21.53 34.17
N ARG A 368 -14.08 21.36 34.14
CA ARG A 368 -14.79 20.46 35.05
C ARG A 368 -14.54 19.02 34.64
N VAL A 369 -13.83 18.31 35.45
CA VAL A 369 -13.76 16.83 35.45
C VAL A 369 -14.98 16.33 36.22
N LEU A 370 -15.85 15.56 35.57
CA LEU A 370 -16.90 14.78 36.24
C LEU A 370 -16.25 13.52 36.84
N ARG A 371 -16.26 13.44 38.17
CA ARG A 371 -15.94 12.23 38.93
C ARG A 371 -17.19 11.36 39.00
N GLU A 372 -17.04 10.09 38.79
CA GLU A 372 -17.95 9.01 39.14
C GLU A 372 -18.12 8.93 40.66
N GLY A 373 -19.32 8.62 41.10
CA GLY A 373 -19.64 8.39 42.49
C GLY A 373 -21.09 8.00 42.70
N GLU A 374 -21.34 6.73 42.73
CA GLU A 374 -22.32 5.90 43.49
C GLU A 374 -23.80 6.22 43.63
N PRO A 375 -24.65 5.22 44.01
CA PRO A 375 -26.02 5.06 43.50
C PRO A 375 -27.08 5.45 44.52
N ALA A 376 -28.25 5.84 44.03
CA ALA A 376 -29.48 5.92 44.88
C ALA A 376 -30.71 5.46 44.11
N ASP A 377 -31.19 4.45 44.60
CA ASP A 377 -32.48 3.76 44.71
C ASP A 377 -33.78 4.55 44.37
N SER A 378 -34.75 3.73 43.94
CA SER A 378 -36.19 3.87 43.99
C SER A 378 -36.96 4.49 42.83
N GLY A 379 -37.94 3.71 42.34
CA GLY A 379 -39.17 4.29 41.82
C GLY A 379 -39.81 3.61 40.61
N ARG A 380 -40.57 2.55 40.89
CA ARG A 380 -41.53 1.88 39.99
C ARG A 380 -42.44 2.86 39.23
N HIS A 381 -42.76 2.53 37.97
CA HIS A 381 -44.17 2.37 37.47
C HIS A 381 -44.12 1.93 35.99
N PHE A 382 -44.57 0.71 35.75
CA PHE A 382 -45.75 0.26 35.00
C PHE A 382 -46.10 1.08 33.73
N LEU A 383 -46.03 0.39 32.57
CA LEU A 383 -47.20 0.13 31.74
C LEU A 383 -46.93 -1.02 30.74
N ARG A 384 -47.79 -2.03 30.85
CA ARG A 384 -48.00 -3.18 29.95
C ARG A 384 -48.76 -2.70 28.71
N GLN A 385 -48.44 -3.34 27.56
CA GLN A 385 -49.35 -3.75 26.47
C GLN A 385 -48.48 -4.25 25.36
N GLY A 386 -48.67 -5.38 24.68
CA GLY A 386 -49.74 -6.34 24.59
C GLY A 386 -49.30 -7.32 23.50
N ARG A 387 -49.29 -8.63 23.80
CA ARG A 387 -49.14 -9.66 22.78
C ARG A 387 -50.49 -9.96 22.14
N PRO A 388 -50.56 -10.31 20.85
CA PRO A 388 -51.66 -11.11 20.33
C PRO A 388 -51.29 -12.60 20.24
N ARG A 389 -52.34 -13.37 20.44
CA ARG A 389 -52.41 -14.82 20.65
C ARG A 389 -52.23 -15.60 19.34
N ARG A 390 -51.78 -16.85 19.55
CA ARG A 390 -51.85 -17.97 18.63
C ARG A 390 -53.29 -18.41 18.36
N GLU A 391 -53.61 -18.79 17.15
CA GLU A 391 -54.58 -19.84 16.76
C GLU A 391 -53.89 -20.73 15.74
N GLY A 392 -53.97 -21.85 15.75
CA GLY A 392 -54.14 -23.24 15.87
C GLY A 392 -54.74 -23.78 14.58
N GLY A 393 -54.02 -24.78 13.99
CA GLY A 393 -54.50 -25.52 12.83
C GLY A 393 -53.59 -26.70 12.52
N GLU A 394 -54.00 -27.87 13.00
CA GLU A 394 -53.42 -29.17 12.69
C GLU A 394 -53.61 -29.54 11.21
N ALA A 395 -52.58 -30.12 10.57
CA ALA A 395 -52.79 -31.21 9.62
C ALA A 395 -51.51 -32.06 9.44
N ARG A 396 -51.70 -33.33 9.71
CA ARG A 396 -50.82 -34.45 9.50
C ARG A 396 -50.50 -34.67 8.00
N LYS A 397 -49.27 -35.08 7.63
CA LYS A 397 -48.92 -36.45 7.17
C LYS A 397 -47.52 -36.54 6.50
N ARG A 398 -46.82 -37.62 6.87
CA ARG A 398 -45.84 -38.49 6.12
C ARG A 398 -44.59 -37.77 5.56
N GLY A 399 -43.37 -37.88 6.04
CA GLY A 399 -42.60 -39.15 6.13
C GLY A 399 -41.89 -39.42 4.80
N GLN A 400 -40.69 -38.88 4.62
CA GLN A 400 -39.64 -39.50 3.79
C GLN A 400 -38.29 -38.99 4.28
N GLY A 401 -37.43 -39.95 4.68
CA GLY A 401 -36.10 -39.69 5.19
C GLY A 401 -35.14 -39.28 4.08
N VAL A 402 -34.42 -38.18 4.30
CA VAL A 402 -33.26 -37.83 3.51
C VAL A 402 -32.04 -38.02 4.40
N ARG A 403 -31.23 -39.01 4.00
CA ARG A 403 -29.95 -39.36 4.63
C ARG A 403 -28.96 -38.18 4.41
N HIS A 404 -28.38 -37.71 5.50
CA HIS A 404 -27.21 -36.83 5.47
C HIS A 404 -25.99 -37.57 4.90
N PRO A 405 -25.25 -37.03 3.96
CA PRO A 405 -23.90 -37.49 3.67
C PRO A 405 -22.92 -36.88 4.66
N ARG A 406 -22.55 -37.61 5.68
CA ARG A 406 -21.34 -37.34 6.48
C ARG A 406 -20.12 -37.93 5.76
N ARG A 407 -19.00 -37.15 5.78
CA ARG A 407 -17.62 -37.54 5.46
C ARG A 407 -17.24 -37.65 3.99
N ILE A 408 -16.80 -36.55 3.40
CA ILE A 408 -15.64 -36.50 2.49
C ILE A 408 -15.00 -35.12 2.64
N ARG A 409 -14.20 -34.85 3.66
CA ARG A 409 -13.29 -33.67 3.79
C ARG A 409 -11.96 -34.01 4.47
N GLY A 410 -11.56 -35.27 4.52
CA GLY A 410 -10.35 -35.71 5.21
C GLY A 410 -9.19 -36.15 4.30
N ASN A 411 -9.44 -36.46 3.05
CA ASN A 411 -8.42 -37.11 2.21
C ASN A 411 -7.70 -36.16 1.23
N HIS A 412 -8.30 -35.05 0.81
CA HIS A 412 -7.62 -34.10 -0.11
C HIS A 412 -6.45 -33.36 0.56
N ALA A 413 -6.63 -32.89 1.77
CA ALA A 413 -5.56 -32.17 2.49
C ALA A 413 -4.36 -33.07 2.86
N ARG A 414 -4.54 -34.39 2.98
CA ARG A 414 -3.44 -35.34 3.23
C ARG A 414 -2.64 -35.65 1.95
N LEU A 415 -3.28 -35.70 0.80
CA LEU A 415 -2.61 -35.94 -0.49
C LEU A 415 -1.79 -34.74 -0.96
N GLU A 416 -2.28 -33.52 -0.76
CA GLU A 416 -1.52 -32.31 -1.08
C GLU A 416 -0.30 -32.13 -0.17
N CYS A 417 -0.41 -32.48 1.11
CA CYS A 417 0.71 -32.42 2.04
C CYS A 417 1.77 -33.51 1.77
N GLN A 418 1.39 -34.64 1.16
CA GLN A 418 2.34 -35.69 0.73
C GLN A 418 3.05 -35.30 -0.57
N ALA A 419 2.36 -34.71 -1.53
CA ALA A 419 2.96 -34.21 -2.78
C ALA A 419 3.98 -33.08 -2.52
N SER A 420 3.65 -32.16 -1.62
CA SER A 420 4.58 -31.07 -1.22
C SER A 420 5.81 -31.59 -0.47
N ARG A 421 5.68 -32.68 0.32
CA ARG A 421 6.84 -33.32 0.99
C ARG A 421 7.74 -34.13 0.03
N GLN A 422 7.18 -34.67 -1.05
CA GLN A 422 7.97 -35.34 -2.08
C GLN A 422 8.71 -34.33 -2.98
N ALA A 423 8.11 -33.19 -3.32
CA ALA A 423 8.76 -32.11 -4.05
C ALA A 423 9.93 -31.49 -3.27
N LEU A 424 9.77 -31.30 -1.94
CA LEU A 424 10.83 -30.81 -1.06
C LEU A 424 11.99 -31.81 -0.89
N LYS A 425 11.75 -33.12 -0.92
CA LYS A 425 12.79 -34.14 -0.88
C LYS A 425 13.58 -34.20 -2.20
N GLY A 426 12.90 -34.09 -3.34
CA GLY A 426 13.57 -34.05 -4.65
C GLY A 426 14.48 -32.82 -4.83
N SER A 427 14.12 -31.66 -4.29
CA SER A 427 14.95 -30.46 -4.34
C SER A 427 16.15 -30.49 -3.38
N GLN A 428 16.07 -31.26 -2.29
CA GLN A 428 17.21 -31.46 -1.38
C GLN A 428 18.23 -32.47 -1.92
N GLU A 429 17.83 -33.49 -2.67
CA GLU A 429 18.76 -34.45 -3.30
C GLU A 429 19.48 -33.85 -4.51
N GLN A 430 18.88 -32.93 -5.26
CA GLN A 430 19.57 -32.19 -6.34
C GLN A 430 20.59 -31.16 -5.83
N ASN A 431 20.41 -30.62 -4.61
CA ASN A 431 21.36 -29.66 -4.00
C ASN A 431 22.59 -30.32 -3.34
N VAL A 432 22.60 -31.65 -3.18
CA VAL A 432 23.76 -32.38 -2.59
C VAL A 432 24.79 -32.80 -3.65
N SER A 433 24.43 -32.89 -4.95
CA SER A 433 25.34 -33.26 -6.02
C SER A 433 26.21 -32.12 -6.55
N ASN A 434 25.98 -30.86 -6.14
CA ASN A 434 26.73 -29.69 -6.65
C ASN A 434 27.67 -29.07 -5.61
N ARG A 435 28.33 -29.87 -4.76
CA ARG A 435 29.44 -29.39 -3.93
C ARG A 435 30.74 -29.51 -4.68
N GLY A 436 31.15 -28.44 -5.36
CA GLY A 436 32.51 -28.29 -5.93
C GLY A 436 33.56 -28.46 -4.83
N ARG A 437 34.61 -29.27 -5.13
CA ARG A 437 35.76 -29.46 -4.24
C ARG A 437 36.55 -28.15 -4.11
N ARG A 438 36.72 -27.69 -2.87
CA ARG A 438 37.60 -26.58 -2.55
C ARG A 438 39.03 -27.13 -2.37
N GLN A 439 39.99 -26.67 -3.17
CA GLN A 439 41.41 -26.91 -2.91
C GLN A 439 42.10 -25.58 -2.61
N ARG A 440 42.97 -25.61 -1.60
CA ARG A 440 43.86 -24.48 -1.24
C ARG A 440 45.17 -24.61 -2.00
N ASP A 441 45.64 -23.52 -2.60
CA ASP A 441 46.98 -23.46 -3.13
C ASP A 441 48.01 -23.19 -2.01
N ARG A 442 49.28 -23.37 -2.35
CA ARG A 442 50.38 -23.18 -1.37
C ARG A 442 50.59 -21.72 -0.95
N GLY A 443 49.77 -20.77 -1.45
CA GLY A 443 49.79 -19.34 -1.11
C GLY A 443 48.60 -18.88 -0.33
N GLY A 444 47.65 -19.77 0.07
CA GLY A 444 46.52 -19.44 0.95
C GLY A 444 45.33 -18.81 0.26
N ARG A 445 45.25 -18.70 -1.04
CA ARG A 445 44.14 -18.17 -1.80
C ARG A 445 43.16 -19.27 -2.25
N TRP A 446 41.87 -18.91 -2.29
CA TRP A 446 40.79 -19.79 -2.75
C TRP A 446 40.49 -19.53 -4.22
N ASN A 447 40.65 -20.58 -5.08
CA ASN A 447 40.22 -20.55 -6.48
C ASN A 447 38.93 -21.37 -6.66
N LEU A 448 37.93 -20.79 -7.32
CA LEU A 448 36.71 -21.46 -7.79
C LEU A 448 36.87 -21.70 -9.29
N SER A 449 37.00 -22.95 -9.69
CA SER A 449 36.92 -23.33 -11.10
C SER A 449 35.57 -23.99 -11.39
N TRP A 450 34.86 -23.44 -12.38
CA TRP A 450 33.65 -24.03 -12.96
C TRP A 450 34.05 -24.84 -14.19
N THR A 451 33.78 -26.13 -14.19
CA THR A 451 33.85 -26.94 -15.40
C THR A 451 32.44 -27.20 -15.91
N GLU A 452 32.10 -26.60 -17.05
CA GLU A 452 30.92 -26.97 -17.82
C GLU A 452 31.17 -28.36 -18.45
N THR A 453 30.40 -29.35 -18.06
CA THR A 453 30.22 -30.56 -18.85
C THR A 453 28.94 -30.44 -19.64
N ARG A 454 29.06 -30.21 -20.95
CA ARG A 454 28.00 -30.47 -21.93
C ARG A 454 27.75 -31.98 -22.01
N ASN A 455 26.50 -32.34 -21.81
CA ASN A 455 25.79 -33.44 -22.51
C ASN A 455 24.33 -33.03 -22.69
#